data_b7f25604853062b30fefb9d2806c894c
#
_entry.id   b7f25604853062b30fefb9d2806c894c
#
_cell.length_a   1.000
_cell.length_b   1.000
_cell.length_c   1.000
_cell.angle_alpha   90.00
_cell.angle_beta   90.00
_cell.angle_gamma   90.00
#
_symmetry.space_group_name_H-M   'P 1'
#
loop_
_entity.id
_entity.type
_entity.pdbx_description
1 polymer ?
#
loop_
_entity_poly.entity_id
_entity_poly.type
_entity_poly.pdbx_seq_one_letter_code
_entity_poly.pdbx_strand_id
1 'polypeptide(L)'
;SGGSRLRRDGLPEDVTQINSHRSGTQGALNMVESKIYIGLNDLSTNTQLFENEKYIRVLRNVCYSYKVPFSFQVQEGGYIYESGEYAREASLVLTLIDVDKAVVKDIAKDLCAFFHQESVLVTESHLQAHFVRETLECGGEETL
;
A
#
# COMPACT_ATOMS: atom_id res chain seq x y z
N SER A 1 19.21 17.98 -12.40
CA SER A 1 18.94 17.67 -12.46
C SER A 1 18.60 17.21 -12.50
N GLY A 2 18.66 17.02 -12.53
CA GLY A 2 18.37 16.54 -12.57
C GLY A 2 17.97 16.06 -12.77
N GLY A 3 17.84 15.88 -12.84
CA GLY A 3 17.37 15.35 -12.99
C GLY A 3 16.86 14.95 -13.38
N SER A 4 16.68 14.86 -13.42
CA SER A 4 16.11 14.45 -13.75
C SER A 4 15.50 14.33 -14.14
N ARG A 5 15.22 14.32 -14.27
CA ARG A 5 14.52 14.20 -14.59
C ARG A 5 13.76 13.97 -14.41
N LEU A 6 13.28 14.00 -14.09
CA LEU A 6 12.46 13.71 -13.80
C LEU A 6 11.68 14.17 -13.66
N ARG A 7 11.30 14.21 -13.61
CA ARG A 7 10.56 14.56 -13.56
C ARG A 7 10.14 15.19 -12.74
N ARG A 8 10.00 15.53 -12.40
CA ARG A 8 9.74 15.84 -11.76
C ARG A 8 9.44 15.38 -11.01
N ASP A 9 9.50 14.87 -10.77
CA ASP A 9 9.52 14.20 -10.22
C ASP A 9 10.20 13.69 -10.12
N GLY A 10 10.55 13.65 -10.40
CA GLY A 10 11.20 13.14 -10.54
C GLY A 10 11.13 12.26 -11.19
N LEU A 11 10.82 11.81 -11.59
CA LEU A 11 10.77 11.09 -12.31
C LEU A 11 10.26 11.09 -13.18
N PRO A 12 10.07 11.07 -13.51
CA PRO A 12 9.84 11.11 -14.47
C PRO A 12 9.20 10.81 -15.34
N GLU A 13 9.71 11.05 -16.06
CA GLU A 13 9.10 10.93 -17.15
C GLU A 13 9.30 9.66 -17.70
N ASP A 14 10.23 8.98 -17.37
CA ASP A 14 10.40 7.73 -17.89
C ASP A 14 9.24 6.89 -17.60
N VAL A 15 8.69 6.95 -16.46
CA VAL A 15 7.55 6.14 -16.12
C VAL A 15 6.39 6.49 -16.98
N THR A 16 6.24 7.72 -17.28
CA THR A 16 5.15 8.11 -18.12
C THR A 16 5.28 7.49 -19.46
N GLN A 17 6.47 7.42 -19.99
CA GLN A 17 6.59 6.86 -21.25
C GLN A 17 6.30 5.41 -21.26
N ILE A 18 6.70 4.71 -20.29
CA ILE A 18 6.40 3.32 -20.24
C ILE A 18 4.93 3.12 -20.25
N ASN A 19 4.21 3.90 -19.51
CA ASN A 19 2.80 3.72 -19.48
C ASN A 19 2.18 3.99 -20.83
N SER A 20 2.68 4.91 -21.53
CA SER A 20 2.04 5.18 -22.78
C SER A 20 2.34 4.11 -23.78
N HIS A 21 3.36 3.35 -23.61
CA HIS A 21 3.61 2.35 -24.52
C HIS A 21 2.79 1.18 -24.41
N ARG A 22 2.05 1.00 -23.54
CA ARG A 22 1.35 -0.13 -23.46
C ARG A 22 0.21 -0.29 -24.14
N SER A 23 -0.09 0.49 -24.97
CA SER A 23 -1.27 0.34 -25.61
C SER A 23 -1.31 -0.88 -26.32
N GLY A 24 -2.14 -1.53 -26.35
CA GLY A 24 -2.29 -2.61 -27.15
C GLY A 24 -1.51 -3.79 -26.80
N THR A 25 -0.38 -3.65 -26.41
CA THR A 25 0.29 -4.82 -26.24
C THR A 25 0.33 -5.01 -24.88
N GLN A 26 0.46 -5.92 -24.35
CA GLN A 26 0.49 -6.13 -23.08
C GLN A 26 1.82 -6.08 -22.56
N GLY A 27 2.62 -5.24 -22.87
CA GLY A 27 3.94 -5.09 -22.33
C GLY A 27 3.92 -4.96 -20.84
N ALA A 28 4.99 -5.31 -20.19
CA ALA A 28 5.07 -5.20 -18.76
C ALA A 28 5.09 -3.76 -18.32
N LEU A 29 4.47 -3.49 -17.20
CA LEU A 29 4.50 -2.20 -16.58
C LEU A 29 5.44 -2.26 -15.41
N ASN A 30 6.23 -1.23 -15.22
CA ASN A 30 7.06 -1.14 -14.03
C ASN A 30 6.26 -0.39 -13.00
N MET A 31 5.95 -1.05 -11.92
CA MET A 31 5.14 -0.48 -10.87
C MET A 31 5.85 -0.57 -9.55
N VAL A 32 5.50 0.32 -8.64
CA VAL A 32 6.04 0.29 -7.31
C VAL A 32 4.91 -0.08 -6.36
N GLU A 33 5.15 -1.06 -5.53
CA GLU A 33 4.19 -1.45 -4.53
C GLU A 33 4.74 -1.01 -3.19
N SER A 34 3.95 -0.28 -2.43
CA SER A 34 4.33 0.12 -1.09
C SER A 34 3.41 -0.56 -0.10
N LYS A 35 3.97 -1.05 0.99
CA LYS A 35 3.16 -1.64 2.04
C LYS A 35 3.45 -0.93 3.34
N ILE A 36 2.42 -0.67 4.11
CA ILE A 36 2.54 -0.05 5.41
C ILE A 36 2.00 -1.05 6.42
N TYR A 37 2.84 -1.42 7.36
CA TYR A 37 2.48 -2.40 8.39
C TYR A 37 2.21 -1.63 9.66
N ILE A 38 0.96 -1.68 10.14
CA ILE A 38 0.57 -0.91 11.31
C ILE A 38 0.12 -1.85 12.38
N GLY A 39 0.84 -1.88 13.48
CA GLY A 39 0.42 -2.69 14.62
C GLY A 39 -0.80 -2.10 15.30
N LEU A 40 -1.56 -2.90 15.96
CA LEU A 40 -2.77 -2.45 16.62
C LEU A 40 -2.61 -2.38 18.14
N ASN A 41 -1.47 -2.77 18.68
CA ASN A 41 -1.27 -2.61 20.12
C ASN A 41 -0.88 -1.16 20.38
N ASP A 42 -1.61 -0.55 21.30
CA ASP A 42 -1.41 0.85 21.61
C ASP A 42 -0.07 1.08 22.30
N LEU A 43 0.61 2.14 21.95
CA LEU A 43 1.91 2.44 22.47
C LEU A 43 1.92 2.53 24.00
N SER A 44 0.90 3.09 24.58
CA SER A 44 0.94 3.31 26.02
C SER A 44 0.54 2.09 26.81
N THR A 45 -0.28 1.20 26.28
CA THR A 45 -0.73 0.04 27.03
C THR A 45 -0.16 -1.27 26.54
N ASN A 46 0.40 -1.25 25.36
CA ASN A 46 0.92 -2.44 24.70
C ASN A 46 -0.17 -3.50 24.54
N THR A 47 -1.40 -3.07 24.38
CA THR A 47 -2.52 -3.95 24.11
C THR A 47 -3.40 -3.29 23.06
N GLN A 48 -4.21 -4.11 22.41
CA GLN A 48 -5.13 -3.58 21.41
C GLN A 48 -6.36 -3.06 22.14
N LEU A 49 -6.66 -1.77 21.95
CA LEU A 49 -7.72 -1.14 22.70
C LEU A 49 -9.10 -1.29 22.10
N PHE A 50 -9.19 -1.48 20.79
CA PHE A 50 -10.49 -1.52 20.12
C PHE A 50 -10.56 -2.72 19.21
N GLU A 51 -11.75 -3.01 18.71
CA GLU A 51 -11.91 -4.10 17.79
C GLU A 51 -11.31 -3.74 16.45
N ASN A 52 -10.96 -4.75 15.69
CA ASN A 52 -10.30 -4.54 14.40
C ASN A 52 -11.10 -3.60 13.51
N GLU A 53 -12.41 -3.69 13.55
CA GLU A 53 -13.23 -2.87 12.67
C GLU A 53 -13.04 -1.38 12.89
N LYS A 54 -12.74 -0.97 14.11
CA LYS A 54 -12.54 0.45 14.33
C LYS A 54 -11.28 0.92 13.64
N TYR A 55 -10.22 0.13 13.71
CA TYR A 55 -8.98 0.48 13.06
C TYR A 55 -9.14 0.46 11.55
N ILE A 56 -9.89 -0.51 11.04
CA ILE A 56 -10.13 -0.61 9.61
C ILE A 56 -10.87 0.61 9.11
N ARG A 57 -11.84 1.09 9.90
CA ARG A 57 -12.59 2.28 9.49
C ARG A 57 -11.67 3.49 9.38
N VAL A 58 -10.76 3.64 10.34
CA VAL A 58 -9.84 4.74 10.31
C VAL A 58 -8.92 4.63 9.09
N LEU A 59 -8.44 3.42 8.81
CA LEU A 59 -7.58 3.22 7.66
C LEU A 59 -8.29 3.58 6.37
N ARG A 60 -9.54 3.14 6.23
CA ARG A 60 -10.29 3.48 5.03
C ARG A 60 -10.47 4.98 4.88
N ASN A 61 -10.80 5.64 5.98
CA ASN A 61 -11.03 7.08 5.93
C ASN A 61 -9.76 7.84 5.55
N VAL A 62 -8.62 7.39 6.02
CA VAL A 62 -7.37 8.04 5.66
C VAL A 62 -7.14 7.85 4.15
N CYS A 63 -7.29 6.64 3.65
CA CYS A 63 -7.06 6.39 2.23
C CYS A 63 -8.05 7.17 1.36
N TYR A 64 -9.30 7.26 1.80
CA TYR A 64 -10.29 8.04 1.05
C TYR A 64 -9.90 9.52 1.02
N SER A 65 -9.35 10.03 2.11
CA SER A 65 -9.01 11.44 2.13
C SER A 65 -7.84 11.75 1.19
N TYR A 66 -6.99 10.78 0.94
CA TYR A 66 -5.90 10.98 0.00
C TYR A 66 -6.29 10.55 -1.42
N LYS A 67 -7.48 9.96 -1.56
CA LYS A 67 -7.99 9.57 -2.87
C LYS A 67 -7.04 8.62 -3.59
N VAL A 68 -6.57 7.63 -2.89
CA VAL A 68 -5.68 6.64 -3.49
C VAL A 68 -6.38 5.30 -3.53
N PRO A 69 -6.08 4.49 -4.52
CA PRO A 69 -6.55 3.11 -4.50
C PRO A 69 -5.77 2.35 -3.45
N PHE A 70 -6.41 1.43 -2.79
CA PHE A 70 -5.74 0.70 -1.72
C PHE A 70 -6.37 -0.65 -1.51
N SER A 71 -5.62 -1.54 -0.90
CA SER A 71 -6.15 -2.78 -0.36
C SER A 71 -5.49 -3.02 0.97
N PHE A 72 -6.09 -3.84 1.80
CA PHE A 72 -5.49 -4.13 3.09
C PHE A 72 -5.87 -5.51 3.54
N GLN A 73 -5.13 -6.00 4.52
CA GLN A 73 -5.50 -7.25 5.15
C GLN A 73 -5.12 -7.18 6.60
N VAL A 74 -5.80 -7.98 7.42
CA VAL A 74 -5.50 -8.11 8.83
C VAL A 74 -4.55 -9.28 8.97
N GLN A 75 -3.52 -9.11 9.79
CA GLN A 75 -2.52 -10.11 9.93
C GLN A 75 -2.25 -10.29 11.41
N GLU A 76 -2.05 -11.50 11.85
CA GLU A 76 -1.68 -11.75 13.23
C GLU A 76 -0.26 -12.23 13.25
N GLY A 77 0.48 -11.79 14.21
CA GLY A 77 1.85 -12.20 14.33
C GLY A 77 2.26 -12.26 15.78
N GLY A 78 3.51 -12.56 15.98
CA GLY A 78 4.02 -12.63 17.33
C GLY A 78 5.51 -12.37 17.30
N TYR A 79 6.01 -11.93 18.44
CA TYR A 79 7.43 -11.77 18.56
C TYR A 79 7.80 -12.23 19.98
N ILE A 80 9.06 -12.41 20.20
CA ILE A 80 9.52 -13.00 21.44
C ILE A 80 10.25 -11.94 22.23
N TYR A 81 9.82 -11.74 23.48
CA TYR A 81 10.51 -10.84 24.38
C TYR A 81 11.82 -11.46 24.81
N GLU A 82 12.67 -10.66 25.41
CA GLU A 82 13.91 -11.20 25.93
C GLU A 82 13.67 -12.28 26.95
N SER A 83 12.54 -12.24 27.62
CA SER A 83 12.22 -13.26 28.61
C SER A 83 11.91 -14.60 27.99
N GLY A 84 11.72 -14.65 26.70
CA GLY A 84 11.35 -15.88 26.03
C GLY A 84 9.86 -16.03 25.83
N GLU A 85 9.07 -15.06 26.30
CA GLU A 85 7.65 -15.15 26.14
C GLU A 85 7.22 -14.56 24.83
N TYR A 86 6.15 -15.08 24.25
CA TYR A 86 5.62 -14.56 23.02
C TYR A 86 4.68 -13.41 23.29
N ALA A 87 4.77 -12.39 22.46
CA ALA A 87 3.78 -11.33 22.44
C ALA A 87 3.01 -11.47 21.13
N ARG A 88 1.70 -11.35 21.22
CA ARG A 88 0.86 -11.46 20.03
C ARG A 88 0.38 -10.09 19.66
N GLU A 89 0.34 -9.81 18.40
CA GLU A 89 -0.15 -8.51 17.94
C GLU A 89 -0.82 -8.68 16.59
N ALA A 90 -2.00 -8.12 16.46
CA ALA A 90 -2.64 -8.01 15.16
C ALA A 90 -2.10 -6.76 14.50
N SER A 91 -2.08 -6.76 13.19
CA SER A 91 -1.66 -5.60 12.45
C SER A 91 -2.48 -5.48 11.19
N LEU A 92 -2.52 -4.29 10.62
CA LEU A 92 -3.09 -4.08 9.31
C LEU A 92 -1.94 -3.88 8.34
N VAL A 93 -2.06 -4.51 7.19
CA VAL A 93 -1.07 -4.33 6.14
C VAL A 93 -1.78 -3.62 5.01
N LEU A 94 -1.41 -2.39 4.78
CA LEU A 94 -2.01 -1.56 3.74
C LEU A 94 -1.11 -1.63 2.52
N THR A 95 -1.68 -1.95 1.37
CA THR A 95 -0.94 -2.07 0.13
C THR A 95 -1.38 -0.97 -0.83
N LEU A 96 -0.41 -0.22 -1.32
CA LEU A 96 -0.65 0.88 -2.24
C LEU A 96 0.23 0.63 -3.46
N ILE A 97 -0.38 0.64 -4.64
CA ILE A 97 0.37 0.35 -5.85
C ILE A 97 0.44 1.60 -6.69
N ASP A 98 1.65 1.97 -7.04
CA ASP A 98 1.91 3.12 -7.90
C ASP A 98 1.37 4.42 -7.29
N VAL A 99 1.44 4.54 -5.98
CA VAL A 99 1.07 5.77 -5.30
C VAL A 99 2.36 6.53 -5.03
N ASP A 100 2.32 7.84 -5.24
CA ASP A 100 3.49 8.67 -5.09
C ASP A 100 4.13 8.48 -3.73
N LYS A 101 5.45 8.40 -3.71
CA LYS A 101 6.16 8.10 -2.49
C LYS A 101 5.88 9.11 -1.39
N ALA A 102 5.73 10.37 -1.72
CA ALA A 102 5.44 11.38 -0.71
C ALA A 102 4.07 11.15 -0.10
N VAL A 103 3.11 10.69 -0.90
CA VAL A 103 1.77 10.41 -0.41
C VAL A 103 1.81 9.19 0.49
N VAL A 104 2.56 8.17 0.11
CA VAL A 104 2.70 6.98 0.95
C VAL A 104 3.24 7.38 2.32
N LYS A 105 4.23 8.28 2.34
CA LYS A 105 4.81 8.69 3.58
C LYS A 105 3.82 9.46 4.43
N ASP A 106 3.02 10.31 3.81
CA ASP A 106 2.02 11.07 4.56
C ASP A 106 0.94 10.17 5.13
N ILE A 107 0.51 9.18 4.36
CA ILE A 107 -0.47 8.22 4.85
C ILE A 107 0.12 7.45 6.03
N ALA A 108 1.38 7.04 5.92
CA ALA A 108 2.02 6.30 7.00
C ALA A 108 2.10 7.14 8.26
N LYS A 109 2.40 8.43 8.12
CA LYS A 109 2.45 9.29 9.28
C LYS A 109 1.10 9.44 9.93
N ASP A 110 0.05 9.61 9.14
CA ASP A 110 -1.28 9.77 9.67
C ASP A 110 -1.71 8.50 10.42
N LEU A 111 -1.46 7.34 9.81
CA LEU A 111 -1.84 6.10 10.46
C LEU A 111 -1.04 5.86 11.73
N CYS A 112 0.22 6.21 11.72
CA CYS A 112 1.04 6.06 12.90
C CYS A 112 0.46 6.89 14.05
N ALA A 113 0.03 8.09 13.75
CA ALA A 113 -0.54 8.97 14.76
C ALA A 113 -1.91 8.48 15.21
N PHE A 114 -2.79 8.15 14.26
CA PHE A 114 -4.13 7.76 14.64
C PHE A 114 -4.16 6.44 15.40
N PHE A 115 -3.23 5.55 15.11
CA PHE A 115 -3.20 4.25 15.78
C PHE A 115 -2.31 4.29 17.02
N HIS A 116 -1.77 5.46 17.34
CA HIS A 116 -0.93 5.66 18.52
C HIS A 116 0.20 4.63 18.54
N GLN A 117 0.95 4.62 17.48
CA GLN A 117 2.09 3.72 17.33
C GLN A 117 3.37 4.52 17.45
N GLU A 118 4.43 3.88 17.91
CA GLU A 118 5.70 4.56 17.93
C GLU A 118 6.22 4.72 16.53
N SER A 119 6.01 3.75 15.70
CA SER A 119 6.44 3.80 14.31
C SER A 119 5.64 2.79 13.51
N VAL A 120 5.66 2.93 12.21
CA VAL A 120 5.10 1.93 11.31
C VAL A 120 6.17 1.59 10.31
N LEU A 121 6.14 0.36 9.82
CA LEU A 121 7.12 -0.08 8.84
C LEU A 121 6.56 0.14 7.46
N VAL A 122 7.33 0.76 6.59
CA VAL A 122 6.95 0.95 5.21
C VAL A 122 7.95 0.21 4.35
N THR A 123 7.45 -0.63 3.46
CA THR A 123 8.32 -1.34 2.52
C THR A 123 7.96 -0.95 1.11
N GLU A 124 8.90 -1.13 0.21
CA GLU A 124 8.69 -0.76 -1.17
C GLU A 124 9.27 -1.84 -2.03
N SER A 125 8.53 -2.27 -3.03
CA SER A 125 8.99 -3.29 -3.98
C SER A 125 8.75 -2.79 -5.38
N HIS A 126 9.66 -3.12 -6.27
CA HIS A 126 9.51 -2.75 -7.65
C HIS A 126 9.05 -3.98 -8.41
N LEU A 127 7.94 -3.84 -9.09
CA LEU A 127 7.27 -4.97 -9.71
C LEU A 127 7.19 -4.81 -11.20
N GLN A 128 7.16 -5.92 -11.89
CA GLN A 128 6.73 -5.91 -13.27
C GLN A 128 5.33 -6.47 -13.28
N ALA A 129 4.42 -5.77 -13.86
CA ALA A 129 3.02 -6.16 -13.81
C ALA A 129 2.39 -5.96 -15.17
N HIS A 130 1.30 -6.62 -15.40
CA HIS A 130 0.54 -6.38 -16.62
C HIS A 130 -0.91 -6.71 -16.31
N PHE A 131 -1.81 -6.05 -17.03
CA PHE A 131 -3.22 -6.32 -16.85
C PHE A 131 -3.64 -7.37 -17.86
N VAL A 132 -4.37 -8.36 -17.39
CA VAL A 132 -4.86 -9.40 -18.26
C VAL A 132 -6.32 -9.12 -18.49
N ARG A 133 -6.73 -9.11 -19.74
CA ARG A 133 -8.13 -8.88 -20.00
C ARG A 133 -8.55 -9.85 -21.07
N GLU A 134 -9.80 -10.21 -21.04
CA GLU A 134 -10.30 -11.12 -22.00
C GLU A 134 -10.56 -10.36 -23.24
N THR A 135 -10.16 -10.87 -24.37
CA THR A 135 -10.39 -10.22 -25.63
C THR A 135 -11.68 -10.68 -26.16
N LEU A 136 -12.62 -9.80 -26.28
CA LEU A 136 -13.85 -10.23 -26.80
C LEU A 136 -13.85 -9.97 -28.23
N GLU A 137 -13.72 -10.88 -29.02
CA GLU A 137 -13.78 -10.62 -30.33
C GLU A 137 -15.03 -10.86 -30.77
N CYS A 138 -15.43 -10.72 -31.56
CA CYS A 138 -16.65 -10.88 -32.07
C CYS A 138 -17.61 -11.23 -31.21
N GLY A 139 -18.36 -10.89 -31.16
CA GLY A 139 -19.39 -11.32 -30.59
C GLY A 139 -19.57 -11.20 -29.32
N GLY A 140 -18.98 -11.12 -28.77
CA GLY A 140 -19.06 -11.05 -27.56
C GLY A 140 -20.23 -11.26 -26.84
N GLU A 141 -20.71 -12.21 -26.77
CA GLU A 141 -21.81 -12.31 -26.12
C GLU A 141 -21.47 -12.55 -24.85
N GLU A 142 -21.85 -12.21 -23.94
CA GLU A 142 -21.47 -12.31 -22.74
C GLU A 142 -22.03 -13.26 -22.05
N THR A 143 -21.66 -13.68 -21.29
CA THR A 143 -22.10 -14.70 -20.73
C THR A 143 -22.50 -14.56 -19.41
N LEU A 144 -22.25 -13.82 -18.68
CA LEU A 144 -22.74 -13.78 -17.37
C LEU A 144 -23.97 -12.99 -17.33
#